data_a8b6a4fae19e66d858d9885790fe4d2b
#
_entry.id   a8b6a4fae19e66d858d9885790fe4d2b
#
_cell.length_a   1.000
_cell.length_b   1.000
_cell.length_c   1.000
_cell.angle_alpha   90.00
_cell.angle_beta   90.00
_cell.angle_gamma   90.00
#
_symmetry.space_group_name_H-M   'P 1'
#
loop_
_entity.id
_entity.type
_entity.pdbx_description
1 polymer ?
#
loop_
_entity_poly.entity_id
_entity_poly.type
_entity_poly.pdbx_seq_one_letter_code
_entity_poly.pdbx_strand_id
1 'polypeptide(L)'
;MNTPRTAEISRNTAETQITVRVNLDGTGQAKLATGIGFFDHMLDQIARHGLVDLDIAAKGDLHIDGHHTVEDVGITFGQAVLKAVGDKKGIRRYGHAYVPLDEALSRVVIDFSGRPGLILNVPFKSGMIGTFDVQLVHEFFQGFCNHAFVTLHIDNLRGENAHHQCETVFKAFARALRAALELDPRSAGTIPSTKGSL
;
A
#
# COMPACT_ATOMS: atom_id res chain seq x y z
N MET A 1 16.45 22.26 -1.75
CA MET A 1 15.66 21.19 -1.13
C MET A 1 14.48 20.93 -2.05
N ASN A 2 14.23 19.68 -2.46
CA ASN A 2 13.04 19.35 -3.26
C ASN A 2 11.78 19.55 -2.41
N THR A 3 10.71 20.03 -3.02
CA THR A 3 9.39 20.10 -2.36
C THR A 3 8.94 18.67 -2.02
N PRO A 4 8.47 18.39 -0.79
CA PRO A 4 7.99 17.06 -0.42
C PRO A 4 6.85 16.60 -1.35
N ARG A 5 6.86 15.32 -1.73
CA ARG A 5 5.82 14.70 -2.56
C ARG A 5 4.63 14.34 -1.67
N THR A 6 3.68 15.26 -1.58
CA THR A 6 2.50 15.12 -0.73
C THR A 6 1.21 15.15 -1.53
N ALA A 7 0.18 14.48 -1.03
CA ALA A 7 -1.16 14.56 -1.59
C ALA A 7 -2.22 14.33 -0.52
N GLU A 8 -3.40 14.91 -0.76
CA GLU A 8 -4.63 14.62 -0.04
C GLU A 8 -5.70 14.23 -1.05
N ILE A 9 -6.42 13.16 -0.76
CA ILE A 9 -7.59 12.68 -1.51
C ILE A 9 -8.71 12.41 -0.52
N SER A 10 -9.92 12.87 -0.86
CA SER A 10 -11.15 12.50 -0.17
C SER A 10 -12.07 11.78 -1.14
N ARG A 11 -12.62 10.64 -0.68
CA ARG A 11 -13.59 9.83 -1.40
C ARG A 11 -14.83 9.66 -0.52
N ASN A 12 -15.97 10.08 -1.03
CA ASN A 12 -17.25 9.95 -0.34
C ASN A 12 -18.23 9.19 -1.25
N THR A 13 -18.78 8.11 -0.73
CA THR A 13 -19.82 7.30 -1.36
C THR A 13 -21.04 7.26 -0.45
N ALA A 14 -22.06 6.48 -0.81
CA ALA A 14 -23.18 6.21 0.09
C ALA A 14 -22.78 5.30 1.27
N GLU A 15 -21.69 4.55 1.14
CA GLU A 15 -21.24 3.53 2.09
C GLU A 15 -20.06 4.00 2.95
N THR A 16 -19.21 4.88 2.41
CA THR A 16 -17.96 5.30 3.07
C THR A 16 -17.69 6.80 2.92
N GLN A 17 -16.98 7.36 3.90
CA GLN A 17 -16.37 8.69 3.86
C GLN A 17 -14.91 8.55 4.26
N ILE A 18 -13.99 8.77 3.31
CA ILE A 18 -12.57 8.49 3.50
C ILE A 18 -11.74 9.70 3.10
N THR A 19 -10.76 10.03 3.93
CA THR A 19 -9.71 11.00 3.60
C THR A 19 -8.36 10.37 3.86
N VAL A 20 -7.48 10.43 2.86
CA VAL A 20 -6.10 9.97 2.95
C VAL A 20 -5.17 11.14 2.64
N ARG A 21 -4.22 11.41 3.56
CA ARG A 21 -3.09 12.28 3.33
C ARG A 21 -1.82 11.46 3.34
N VAL A 22 -0.97 11.69 2.36
CA VAL A 22 0.31 10.99 2.21
C VAL A 22 1.44 11.98 2.03
N ASN A 23 2.59 11.69 2.67
CA ASN A 23 3.87 12.30 2.37
C ASN A 23 4.87 11.18 2.06
N LEU A 24 5.25 11.06 0.79
CA LEU A 24 6.16 10.01 0.31
C LEU A 24 7.61 10.23 0.76
N ASP A 25 7.95 11.44 1.17
CA ASP A 25 9.26 11.82 1.69
C ASP A 25 9.23 12.02 3.22
N GLY A 26 8.33 11.27 3.88
CA GLY A 26 8.09 11.34 5.31
C GLY A 26 9.09 10.61 6.18
N THR A 27 8.74 10.46 7.44
CA THR A 27 9.56 9.81 8.48
C THR A 27 8.87 8.58 9.09
N GLY A 28 7.72 8.17 8.55
CA GLY A 28 6.94 7.03 9.00
C GLY A 28 5.96 7.38 10.13
N GLN A 29 5.46 8.61 10.15
CA GLN A 29 4.42 9.01 11.08
C GLN A 29 3.07 8.52 10.60
N ALA A 30 2.24 8.01 11.52
CA ALA A 30 0.92 7.50 11.21
C ALA A 30 -0.15 8.10 12.14
N LYS A 31 -1.29 8.49 11.55
CA LYS A 31 -2.52 8.80 12.25
C LYS A 31 -3.65 8.06 11.54
N LEU A 32 -4.16 7.01 12.17
CA LEU A 32 -5.04 6.04 11.53
C LEU A 32 -6.34 5.89 12.33
N ALA A 33 -7.46 5.97 11.65
CA ALA A 33 -8.78 5.85 12.22
C ALA A 33 -9.75 5.23 11.20
N THR A 34 -9.63 3.92 10.94
CA THR A 34 -10.53 3.20 10.03
C THR A 34 -11.71 2.54 10.75
N GLY A 35 -11.62 2.41 12.08
CA GLY A 35 -12.57 1.65 12.88
C GLY A 35 -12.29 0.14 12.89
N ILE A 36 -11.27 -0.34 12.16
CA ILE A 36 -10.85 -1.74 12.09
C ILE A 36 -9.44 -1.86 12.66
N GLY A 37 -9.32 -2.24 13.93
CA GLY A 37 -8.05 -2.16 14.67
C GLY A 37 -6.90 -2.94 14.04
N PHE A 38 -7.15 -4.15 13.50
CA PHE A 38 -6.10 -4.90 12.82
C PHE A 38 -5.67 -4.23 11.50
N PHE A 39 -6.60 -3.62 10.79
CA PHE A 39 -6.28 -2.89 9.56
C PHE A 39 -5.48 -1.61 9.86
N ASP A 40 -5.83 -0.86 10.91
CA ASP A 40 -5.03 0.28 11.37
C ASP A 40 -3.59 -0.17 11.69
N HIS A 41 -3.42 -1.32 12.34
CA HIS A 41 -2.10 -1.90 12.60
C HIS A 41 -1.35 -2.23 11.30
N MET A 42 -2.02 -2.75 10.28
CA MET A 42 -1.40 -3.03 8.98
C MET A 42 -0.99 -1.74 8.24
N LEU A 43 -1.82 -0.71 8.28
CA LEU A 43 -1.50 0.59 7.69
C LEU A 43 -0.32 1.28 8.42
N ASP A 44 -0.18 1.09 9.73
CA ASP A 44 1.00 1.55 10.48
C ASP A 44 2.28 0.85 10.02
N GLN A 45 2.22 -0.44 9.62
CA GLN A 45 3.37 -1.12 9.01
C GLN A 45 3.78 -0.44 7.70
N ILE A 46 2.81 0.03 6.90
CA ILE A 46 3.10 0.76 5.66
C ILE A 46 3.83 2.06 5.97
N ALA A 47 3.31 2.85 6.88
CA ALA A 47 3.94 4.11 7.27
C ALA A 47 5.37 3.89 7.81
N ARG A 48 5.49 3.04 8.81
CA ARG A 48 6.73 2.79 9.55
C ARG A 48 7.85 2.23 8.67
N HIS A 49 7.57 1.18 7.91
CA HIS A 49 8.57 0.49 7.11
C HIS A 49 8.78 1.12 5.73
N GLY A 50 7.79 1.85 5.23
CA GLY A 50 7.86 2.65 4.01
C GLY A 50 8.54 4.01 4.20
N LEU A 51 8.67 4.49 5.44
CA LEU A 51 9.06 5.86 5.78
C LEU A 51 8.19 6.90 5.04
N VAL A 52 6.90 6.60 4.91
CA VAL A 52 5.89 7.52 4.40
C VAL A 52 5.03 8.01 5.57
N ASP A 53 4.66 9.29 5.60
CA ASP A 53 3.69 9.71 6.60
C ASP A 53 2.28 9.47 6.06
N LEU A 54 1.40 8.90 6.89
CA LEU A 54 0.02 8.56 6.56
C LEU A 54 -0.95 9.16 7.60
N ASP A 55 -1.92 9.95 7.13
CA ASP A 55 -3.10 10.34 7.93
C ASP A 55 -4.33 9.79 7.20
N ILE A 56 -4.99 8.79 7.77
CA ILE A 56 -6.14 8.10 7.19
C ILE A 56 -7.30 8.17 8.18
N ALA A 57 -8.37 8.83 7.76
CA ALA A 57 -9.64 8.84 8.45
C ALA A 57 -10.70 8.18 7.56
N ALA A 58 -11.35 7.14 8.07
CA ALA A 58 -12.43 6.46 7.36
C ALA A 58 -13.64 6.28 8.28
N LYS A 59 -14.82 6.54 7.74
CA LYS A 59 -16.10 6.20 8.33
C LYS A 59 -16.87 5.39 7.31
N GLY A 60 -17.01 4.09 7.54
CA GLY A 60 -17.75 3.18 6.69
C GLY A 60 -18.91 2.51 7.42
N ASP A 61 -19.63 1.69 6.69
CA ASP A 61 -20.79 0.92 7.12
C ASP A 61 -20.40 -0.39 7.83
N LEU A 62 -19.49 -0.30 8.80
CA LEU A 62 -18.91 -1.44 9.54
C LEU A 62 -19.94 -2.33 10.25
N HIS A 63 -21.21 -1.88 10.35
CA HIS A 63 -22.30 -2.70 10.83
C HIS A 63 -22.71 -3.80 9.85
N ILE A 64 -22.32 -3.68 8.58
CA ILE A 64 -22.42 -4.73 7.56
C ILE A 64 -21.19 -5.64 7.68
N ASP A 65 -20.03 -5.14 7.29
CA ASP A 65 -18.71 -5.74 7.46
C ASP A 65 -17.59 -4.72 7.18
N GLY A 66 -16.34 -5.18 7.05
CA GLY A 66 -15.19 -4.31 6.75
C GLY A 66 -14.90 -4.10 5.26
N HIS A 67 -15.64 -4.74 4.34
CA HIS A 67 -15.30 -4.81 2.92
C HIS A 67 -15.20 -3.43 2.28
N HIS A 68 -16.30 -2.66 2.29
CA HIS A 68 -16.35 -1.34 1.65
C HIS A 68 -15.29 -0.39 2.23
N THR A 69 -15.07 -0.44 3.54
CA THR A 69 -14.06 0.41 4.20
C THR A 69 -12.65 0.08 3.74
N VAL A 70 -12.29 -1.21 3.71
CA VAL A 70 -10.93 -1.65 3.36
C VAL A 70 -10.63 -1.42 1.88
N GLU A 71 -11.59 -1.75 1.00
CA GLU A 71 -11.47 -1.50 -0.44
C GLU A 71 -11.32 -0.01 -0.73
N ASP A 72 -12.22 0.82 -0.20
CA ASP A 72 -12.22 2.26 -0.46
C ASP A 72 -11.00 2.98 0.15
N VAL A 73 -10.44 2.49 1.26
CA VAL A 73 -9.13 2.96 1.76
C VAL A 73 -8.02 2.60 0.77
N GLY A 74 -8.02 1.38 0.22
CA GLY A 74 -7.07 0.97 -0.82
C GLY A 74 -7.15 1.85 -2.07
N ILE A 75 -8.35 2.12 -2.56
CA ILE A 75 -8.64 3.03 -3.68
C ILE A 75 -8.08 4.43 -3.40
N THR A 76 -8.47 5.01 -2.26
CA THR A 76 -8.11 6.39 -1.91
C THR A 76 -6.61 6.55 -1.67
N PHE A 77 -5.98 5.55 -1.05
CA PHE A 77 -4.53 5.50 -0.86
C PHE A 77 -3.80 5.39 -2.21
N GLY A 78 -4.28 4.53 -3.13
CA GLY A 78 -3.73 4.43 -4.48
C GLY A 78 -3.78 5.76 -5.24
N GLN A 79 -4.91 6.47 -5.18
CA GLN A 79 -5.08 7.80 -5.77
C GLN A 79 -4.13 8.84 -5.15
N ALA A 80 -3.97 8.82 -3.81
CA ALA A 80 -3.08 9.73 -3.10
C ALA A 80 -1.61 9.48 -3.48
N VAL A 81 -1.18 8.22 -3.55
CA VAL A 81 0.17 7.86 -4.00
C VAL A 81 0.41 8.30 -5.44
N LEU A 82 -0.51 8.01 -6.36
CA LEU A 82 -0.39 8.44 -7.75
C LEU A 82 -0.23 9.95 -7.89
N LYS A 83 -1.07 10.71 -7.18
CA LYS A 83 -1.03 12.18 -7.18
C LYS A 83 0.30 12.71 -6.60
N ALA A 84 0.78 12.12 -5.52
CA ALA A 84 2.02 12.54 -4.86
C ALA A 84 3.27 12.22 -5.70
N VAL A 85 3.28 11.09 -6.40
CA VAL A 85 4.37 10.68 -7.31
C VAL A 85 4.47 11.63 -8.51
N GLY A 86 3.36 12.16 -8.99
CA GLY A 86 3.32 13.05 -10.15
C GLY A 86 3.72 12.36 -11.46
N ASP A 87 4.67 12.97 -12.20
CA ASP A 87 5.08 12.52 -13.53
C ASP A 87 6.07 11.33 -13.53
N LYS A 88 6.38 10.79 -12.35
CA LYS A 88 7.28 9.64 -12.15
C LYS A 88 8.74 9.85 -12.61
N LYS A 89 9.14 11.11 -12.87
CA LYS A 89 10.52 11.39 -13.23
C LYS A 89 11.48 11.16 -12.07
N GLY A 90 12.60 10.55 -12.37
CA GLY A 90 13.68 10.32 -11.42
C GLY A 90 13.43 9.28 -10.34
N ILE A 91 12.25 8.63 -10.28
CA ILE A 91 12.04 7.51 -9.36
C ILE A 91 12.75 6.25 -9.86
N ARG A 92 13.04 5.30 -8.97
CA ARG A 92 13.59 3.99 -9.35
C ARG A 92 12.58 3.13 -10.12
N ARG A 93 11.27 3.38 -9.96
CA ARG A 93 10.16 2.69 -10.60
C ARG A 93 9.92 1.27 -10.07
N TYR A 94 10.96 0.44 -9.96
CA TYR A 94 10.86 -0.93 -9.47
C TYR A 94 11.31 -1.00 -8.02
N GLY A 95 10.57 -1.73 -7.21
CA GLY A 95 10.95 -2.02 -5.84
C GLY A 95 10.63 -3.46 -5.48
N HIS A 96 11.43 -4.04 -4.61
CA HIS A 96 11.15 -5.36 -4.05
C HIS A 96 11.66 -5.47 -2.63
N ALA A 97 11.06 -6.39 -1.88
CA ALA A 97 11.52 -6.72 -0.55
C ALA A 97 11.14 -8.16 -0.18
N TYR A 98 12.00 -8.78 0.61
CA TYR A 98 11.73 -9.99 1.38
C TYR A 98 11.70 -9.60 2.84
N VAL A 99 10.62 -9.92 3.55
CA VAL A 99 10.49 -9.58 4.97
C VAL A 99 10.04 -10.81 5.77
N PRO A 100 10.83 -11.24 6.76
CA PRO A 100 10.45 -12.29 7.69
C PRO A 100 9.75 -11.70 8.92
N LEU A 101 8.92 -12.51 9.53
CA LEU A 101 8.46 -12.39 10.91
C LEU A 101 8.34 -13.81 11.48
N ASP A 102 9.24 -14.14 12.40
CA ASP A 102 9.39 -15.49 12.95
C ASP A 102 9.42 -16.55 11.84
N GLU A 103 8.41 -17.42 11.75
CA GLU A 103 8.29 -18.50 10.77
C GLU A 103 7.76 -18.04 9.41
N ALA A 104 7.14 -16.84 9.33
CA ALA A 104 6.58 -16.32 8.10
C ALA A 104 7.61 -15.54 7.28
N LEU A 105 7.51 -15.66 5.96
CA LEU A 105 8.35 -14.93 5.01
C LEU A 105 7.51 -14.53 3.80
N SER A 106 7.45 -13.24 3.50
CA SER A 106 6.80 -12.74 2.29
C SER A 106 7.77 -12.02 1.37
N ARG A 107 7.47 -12.09 0.07
CA ARG A 107 8.13 -11.35 -1.00
C ARG A 107 7.11 -10.43 -1.67
N VAL A 108 7.49 -9.17 -1.89
CA VAL A 108 6.70 -8.22 -2.67
C VAL A 108 7.57 -7.59 -3.74
N VAL A 109 7.01 -7.45 -4.95
CA VAL A 109 7.63 -6.74 -6.08
C VAL A 109 6.62 -5.78 -6.66
N ILE A 110 7.00 -4.51 -6.85
CA ILE A 110 6.15 -3.45 -7.42
C ILE A 110 6.82 -2.81 -8.64
N ASP A 111 6.00 -2.50 -9.64
CA ASP A 111 6.37 -1.68 -10.81
C ASP A 111 5.37 -0.52 -10.97
N PHE A 112 5.84 0.72 -10.92
CA PHE A 112 5.06 1.91 -11.25
C PHE A 112 4.86 2.02 -12.77
N SER A 113 4.30 0.98 -13.36
CA SER A 113 4.21 0.73 -14.79
C SER A 113 3.20 1.59 -15.55
N GLY A 114 2.29 2.28 -14.86
CA GLY A 114 1.11 2.89 -15.46
C GLY A 114 0.00 1.89 -15.84
N ARG A 115 0.17 0.60 -15.51
CA ARG A 115 -0.78 -0.49 -15.81
C ARG A 115 -1.15 -1.23 -14.53
N PRO A 116 -2.43 -1.19 -14.13
CA PRO A 116 -2.88 -1.93 -12.96
C PRO A 116 -2.75 -3.44 -13.13
N GLY A 117 -2.31 -4.11 -12.09
CA GLY A 117 -2.27 -5.56 -12.02
C GLY A 117 -1.87 -6.05 -10.64
N LEU A 118 -2.65 -6.97 -10.08
CA LEU A 118 -2.37 -7.62 -8.82
C LEU A 118 -2.21 -9.14 -9.04
N ILE A 119 -1.08 -9.67 -8.59
CA ILE A 119 -0.87 -11.10 -8.42
C ILE A 119 -0.64 -11.34 -6.93
N LEU A 120 -1.62 -11.93 -6.27
CA LEU A 120 -1.58 -12.19 -4.83
C LEU A 120 -1.66 -13.69 -4.57
N ASN A 121 -0.59 -14.22 -4.02
CA ASN A 121 -0.45 -15.64 -3.65
C ASN A 121 -0.10 -15.73 -2.16
N VAL A 122 -1.11 -15.63 -1.32
CA VAL A 122 -0.99 -15.72 0.15
C VAL A 122 -1.96 -16.78 0.66
N PRO A 123 -1.49 -18.03 0.85
CA PRO A 123 -2.33 -19.13 1.34
C PRO A 123 -2.49 -19.00 2.86
N PHE A 124 -3.35 -18.09 3.30
CA PHE A 124 -3.62 -17.88 4.71
C PHE A 124 -4.06 -19.16 5.41
N LYS A 125 -3.50 -19.42 6.60
CA LYS A 125 -3.80 -20.61 7.41
C LYS A 125 -5.09 -20.48 8.23
N SER A 126 -5.65 -19.28 8.32
CA SER A 126 -6.95 -18.98 8.91
C SER A 126 -7.68 -17.96 8.08
N GLY A 127 -9.01 -18.01 8.00
CA GLY A 127 -9.84 -17.02 7.35
C GLY A 127 -9.98 -15.72 8.13
N MET A 128 -9.65 -15.74 9.44
CA MET A 128 -9.82 -14.58 10.34
C MET A 128 -8.56 -14.33 11.17
N ILE A 129 -8.28 -13.05 11.40
CA ILE A 129 -7.29 -12.56 12.37
C ILE A 129 -8.03 -11.64 13.33
N GLY A 130 -8.38 -12.16 14.52
CA GLY A 130 -9.34 -11.49 15.39
C GLY A 130 -10.69 -11.35 14.67
N THR A 131 -11.14 -10.12 14.48
CA THR A 131 -12.37 -9.78 13.74
C THR A 131 -12.11 -9.38 12.27
N PHE A 132 -10.87 -9.44 11.80
CA PHE A 132 -10.50 -9.09 10.43
C PHE A 132 -10.52 -10.31 9.52
N ASP A 133 -11.31 -10.26 8.45
CA ASP A 133 -11.33 -11.28 7.41
C ASP A 133 -10.11 -11.12 6.50
N VAL A 134 -9.33 -12.19 6.33
CA VAL A 134 -8.11 -12.14 5.51
C VAL A 134 -8.38 -11.92 4.01
N GLN A 135 -9.61 -12.16 3.53
CA GLN A 135 -10.01 -11.83 2.16
C GLN A 135 -9.89 -10.34 1.86
N LEU A 136 -10.05 -9.49 2.88
CA LEU A 136 -9.93 -8.04 2.76
C LEU A 136 -8.51 -7.57 2.37
N VAL A 137 -7.50 -8.41 2.57
CA VAL A 137 -6.13 -8.13 2.09
C VAL A 137 -6.10 -8.02 0.57
N HIS A 138 -6.83 -8.89 -0.13
CA HIS A 138 -6.99 -8.81 -1.59
C HIS A 138 -7.64 -7.49 -1.99
N GLU A 139 -8.75 -7.11 -1.36
CA GLU A 139 -9.53 -5.93 -1.71
C GLU A 139 -8.73 -4.64 -1.52
N PHE A 140 -7.96 -4.55 -0.42
CA PHE A 140 -7.05 -3.43 -0.20
C PHE A 140 -6.02 -3.29 -1.33
N PHE A 141 -5.29 -4.36 -1.65
CA PHE A 141 -4.24 -4.30 -2.67
C PHE A 141 -4.80 -4.16 -4.09
N GLN A 142 -5.97 -4.74 -4.38
CA GLN A 142 -6.64 -4.56 -5.67
C GLN A 142 -7.07 -3.10 -5.86
N GLY A 143 -7.70 -2.51 -4.84
CA GLY A 143 -8.07 -1.09 -4.83
C GLY A 143 -6.85 -0.19 -5.03
N PHE A 144 -5.75 -0.46 -4.30
CA PHE A 144 -4.49 0.26 -4.44
C PHE A 144 -3.92 0.14 -5.86
N CYS A 145 -3.76 -1.07 -6.39
CA CYS A 145 -3.16 -1.29 -7.71
C CYS A 145 -3.93 -0.60 -8.83
N ASN A 146 -5.26 -0.69 -8.77
CA ASN A 146 -6.13 -0.10 -9.79
C ASN A 146 -6.03 1.42 -9.83
N HIS A 147 -5.75 2.08 -8.70
CA HIS A 147 -5.79 3.53 -8.59
C HIS A 147 -4.41 4.19 -8.46
N ALA A 148 -3.38 3.43 -8.08
CA ALA A 148 -1.99 3.85 -8.21
C ALA A 148 -1.41 3.55 -9.60
N PHE A 149 -2.13 2.79 -10.44
CA PHE A 149 -1.68 2.31 -11.76
C PHE A 149 -0.34 1.58 -11.69
N VAL A 150 -0.25 0.61 -10.77
CA VAL A 150 0.94 -0.20 -10.55
C VAL A 150 0.68 -1.68 -10.80
N THR A 151 1.72 -2.40 -11.19
CA THR A 151 1.73 -3.86 -11.16
C THR A 151 2.37 -4.32 -9.87
N LEU A 152 1.69 -5.21 -9.13
CA LEU A 152 2.09 -5.67 -7.81
C LEU A 152 2.03 -7.20 -7.73
N HIS A 153 3.14 -7.81 -7.35
CA HIS A 153 3.24 -9.24 -7.06
C HIS A 153 3.50 -9.43 -5.56
N ILE A 154 2.68 -10.23 -4.92
CA ILE A 154 2.75 -10.55 -3.49
C ILE A 154 2.73 -12.06 -3.33
N ASP A 155 3.79 -12.61 -2.75
CA ASP A 155 3.87 -14.02 -2.40
C ASP A 155 4.21 -14.18 -0.91
N ASN A 156 3.40 -14.96 -0.19
CA ASN A 156 3.83 -15.50 1.09
C ASN A 156 4.49 -16.85 0.84
N LEU A 157 5.81 -16.89 1.02
CA LEU A 157 6.63 -18.06 0.69
C LEU A 157 6.54 -19.14 1.74
N ARG A 158 6.28 -18.76 3.01
CA ARG A 158 6.03 -19.66 4.14
C ARG A 158 5.38 -18.88 5.27
N GLY A 159 4.71 -19.57 6.17
CA GLY A 159 4.06 -19.04 7.37
C GLY A 159 2.96 -19.98 7.85
N GLU A 160 2.78 -20.08 9.15
CA GLU A 160 1.76 -20.89 9.80
C GLU A 160 0.77 -20.02 10.59
N ASN A 161 1.20 -18.86 11.08
CA ASN A 161 0.34 -17.90 11.76
C ASN A 161 -0.19 -16.86 10.76
N ALA A 162 -1.52 -16.78 10.59
CA ALA A 162 -2.14 -15.85 9.63
C ALA A 162 -1.82 -14.37 9.92
N HIS A 163 -1.66 -13.98 11.19
CA HIS A 163 -1.21 -12.63 11.56
C HIS A 163 0.20 -12.37 11.03
N HIS A 164 1.15 -13.30 11.26
CA HIS A 164 2.52 -13.18 10.76
C HIS A 164 2.57 -13.17 9.22
N GLN A 165 1.75 -14.01 8.56
CA GLN A 165 1.63 -13.99 7.10
C GLN A 165 1.17 -12.60 6.61
N CYS A 166 0.10 -12.06 7.20
CA CYS A 166 -0.45 -10.76 6.81
C CYS A 166 0.56 -9.62 7.09
N GLU A 167 1.13 -9.58 8.28
CA GLU A 167 2.06 -8.52 8.67
C GLU A 167 3.34 -8.51 7.82
N THR A 168 3.89 -9.69 7.46
CA THR A 168 5.05 -9.77 6.55
C THR A 168 4.71 -9.26 5.16
N VAL A 169 3.49 -9.46 4.68
CA VAL A 169 3.01 -8.89 3.39
C VAL A 169 3.01 -7.37 3.45
N PHE A 170 2.40 -6.75 4.47
CA PHE A 170 2.33 -5.29 4.57
C PHE A 170 3.71 -4.65 4.79
N LYS A 171 4.59 -5.27 5.60
CA LYS A 171 5.98 -4.82 5.77
C LYS A 171 6.78 -4.92 4.47
N ALA A 172 6.66 -6.03 3.75
CA ALA A 172 7.35 -6.22 2.47
C ALA A 172 6.84 -5.23 1.41
N PHE A 173 5.52 -5.00 1.35
CA PHE A 173 4.92 -3.99 0.49
C PHE A 173 5.48 -2.59 0.81
N ALA A 174 5.50 -2.20 2.08
CA ALA A 174 6.01 -0.91 2.50
C ALA A 174 7.46 -0.67 2.05
N ARG A 175 8.32 -1.66 2.23
CA ARG A 175 9.73 -1.58 1.81
C ARG A 175 9.89 -1.58 0.29
N ALA A 176 9.10 -2.38 -0.42
CA ALA A 176 9.09 -2.40 -1.89
C ALA A 176 8.61 -1.05 -2.45
N LEU A 177 7.52 -0.49 -1.88
CA LEU A 177 6.97 0.82 -2.22
C LEU A 177 8.04 1.92 -2.04
N ARG A 178 8.69 1.96 -0.87
CA ARG A 178 9.78 2.89 -0.60
C ARG A 178 10.89 2.77 -1.65
N ALA A 179 11.37 1.56 -1.90
CA ALA A 179 12.45 1.33 -2.88
C ALA A 179 12.06 1.82 -4.27
N ALA A 180 10.81 1.58 -4.73
CA ALA A 180 10.33 2.01 -6.03
C ALA A 180 10.22 3.54 -6.15
N LEU A 181 9.87 4.21 -5.05
CA LEU A 181 9.65 5.66 -4.98
C LEU A 181 10.93 6.46 -4.69
N GLU A 182 12.02 5.80 -4.27
CA GLU A 182 13.31 6.48 -4.07
C GLU A 182 13.74 7.19 -5.35
N LEU A 183 14.24 8.42 -5.20
CA LEU A 183 14.81 9.16 -6.31
C LEU A 183 16.22 8.59 -6.62
N ASP A 184 16.45 8.28 -7.89
CA ASP A 184 17.78 7.87 -8.38
C ASP A 184 18.50 9.10 -8.93
N PRO A 185 19.59 9.56 -8.29
CA PRO A 185 20.34 10.73 -8.75
C PRO A 185 20.92 10.55 -10.16
N ARG A 186 21.11 9.30 -10.62
CA ARG A 186 21.65 8.98 -11.95
C ARG A 186 20.60 9.10 -13.06
N SER A 187 19.31 9.08 -12.70
CA SER A 187 18.17 9.21 -13.63
C SER A 187 17.36 10.49 -13.42
N ALA A 188 17.93 11.48 -12.72
CA ALA A 188 17.25 12.72 -12.37
C ALA A 188 16.63 13.38 -13.62
N GLY A 189 15.34 13.72 -13.53
CA GLY A 189 14.60 14.38 -14.60
C GLY A 189 14.18 13.48 -15.77
N THR A 190 14.51 12.19 -15.77
CA THR A 190 14.09 11.25 -16.82
C THR A 190 12.97 10.33 -16.34
N ILE A 191 12.09 9.95 -17.26
CA ILE A 191 11.09 8.89 -17.00
C ILE A 191 11.80 7.54 -17.17
N PRO A 192 11.75 6.63 -16.18
CA PRO A 192 12.46 5.35 -16.24
C PRO A 192 11.73 4.34 -17.16
N SER A 193 11.64 4.67 -18.45
CA SER A 193 10.95 3.88 -19.46
C SER A 193 11.60 4.09 -20.82
N THR A 194 11.87 3.01 -21.55
CA THR A 194 12.35 3.07 -22.95
C THR A 194 11.32 3.67 -23.90
N LYS A 195 10.04 3.73 -23.49
CA LYS A 195 8.95 4.37 -24.25
C LYS A 195 8.85 5.88 -24.02
N GLY A 196 9.61 6.44 -23.02
CA GLY A 196 9.52 7.85 -22.65
C GLY A 196 8.22 8.24 -21.91
N SER A 197 7.38 7.25 -21.55
CA SER A 197 6.12 7.44 -20.80
C SER A 197 5.83 6.25 -19.87
N LEU A 198 5.04 6.50 -18.81
CA LEU A 198 4.53 5.51 -17.85
C LEU A 198 3.09 5.80 -17.51
#